data_d7128baf4fab6f56ecb8969568898e61
#
_entry.id   d7128baf4fab6f56ecb8969568898e61
#
_cell.length_a   1.000
_cell.length_b   1.000
_cell.length_c   1.000
_cell.angle_alpha   90.00
_cell.angle_beta   90.00
_cell.angle_gamma   90.00
#
_symmetry.space_group_name_H-M   'P 1'
#
loop_
_entity.id
_entity.type
_entity.pdbx_description
1 polymer ?
#
loop_
_entity_poly.entity_id
_entity_poly.type
_entity_poly.pdbx_seq_one_letter_code
_entity_poly.pdbx_strand_id
1 'polypeptide(L)'
;MKILFLDQSGKPGGAELCLLDIARKYRDRCLVCLFSDGDFRTLLEANQIPVKVLATPLGISKDSSFLIGLLSTGQLIPLMLKVARLSRQYDLIYANTQKALVVGALASVLSRRPLVYHLHDILSPEHFSPTNQRIAVTLANRFAAVVIANSQASQSAFIAAGGQAKLSQVVYNGFNPSLYQAAMSQRQPIRQEFGFTPQEFVVGHFSRLAPWKGQHLLIEALTHCPRSVSAILVGAALFGEEDYVQQLKQQVKDLNLEHRVRFLGFRSDVADLMAACDLVVHTSTAPEPFGRVIIEAMLCGTPVVAAAAGGAMELVEHGVTGWLVKPGDPLKLATIIQHCYDRPNLTIEIAKQAQIHASQSFDLGEIDRQLAQILLQVREHPNGANSTND
;
A
#
# COMPACT_ATOMS: atom_id res chain seq x y z
N MET A 1 -15.44 20.64 -6.27
CA MET A 1 -15.55 19.36 -6.97
C MET A 1 -16.08 18.32 -6.01
N LYS A 2 -17.08 17.53 -6.41
CA LYS A 2 -17.66 16.42 -5.64
C LYS A 2 -17.17 15.08 -6.19
N ILE A 3 -16.71 14.17 -5.34
CA ILE A 3 -16.10 12.90 -5.77
C ILE A 3 -16.86 11.71 -5.19
N LEU A 4 -17.19 10.74 -6.04
CA LEU A 4 -17.67 9.43 -5.63
C LEU A 4 -16.49 8.44 -5.66
N PHE A 5 -15.98 8.11 -4.49
CA PHE A 5 -14.94 7.07 -4.35
C PHE A 5 -15.57 5.68 -4.31
N LEU A 6 -14.96 4.74 -5.00
CA LEU A 6 -15.35 3.34 -5.00
C LEU A 6 -14.18 2.48 -4.51
N ASP A 7 -14.44 1.63 -3.54
CA ASP A 7 -13.48 0.63 -3.05
C ASP A 7 -14.15 -0.72 -2.81
N GLN A 8 -13.39 -1.79 -2.99
CA GLN A 8 -13.90 -3.15 -2.81
C GLN A 8 -13.81 -3.63 -1.37
N SER A 9 -12.87 -3.09 -0.59
CA SER A 9 -12.41 -3.67 0.67
C SER A 9 -13.12 -3.07 1.88
N GLY A 10 -13.54 -3.93 2.80
CA GLY A 10 -13.91 -3.54 4.16
C GLY A 10 -12.72 -3.53 5.12
N LYS A 11 -11.53 -4.01 4.70
CA LYS A 11 -10.33 -4.10 5.55
C LYS A 11 -9.31 -3.06 5.09
N PRO A 12 -8.69 -2.30 6.02
CA PRO A 12 -7.68 -1.30 5.67
C PRO A 12 -6.39 -1.99 5.24
N GLY A 13 -5.89 -1.63 4.05
CA GLY A 13 -4.59 -1.97 3.50
C GLY A 13 -3.93 -0.72 2.93
N GLY A 14 -2.82 -0.86 2.21
CA GLY A 14 -2.07 0.29 1.67
C GLY A 14 -2.89 1.17 0.73
N ALA A 15 -3.72 0.58 -0.13
CA ALA A 15 -4.60 1.29 -1.05
C ALA A 15 -5.72 2.03 -0.31
N GLU A 16 -6.32 1.39 0.68
CA GLU A 16 -7.40 1.95 1.49
C GLU A 16 -6.91 3.10 2.39
N LEU A 17 -5.69 2.99 2.95
CA LEU A 17 -5.07 4.07 3.70
C LEU A 17 -4.74 5.27 2.80
N CYS A 18 -4.28 5.04 1.57
CA CYS A 18 -4.11 6.12 0.59
C CYS A 18 -5.45 6.79 0.24
N LEU A 19 -6.50 6.00 0.03
CA LEU A 19 -7.85 6.54 -0.18
C LEU A 19 -8.34 7.39 1.00
N LEU A 20 -8.09 6.94 2.24
CA LEU A 20 -8.42 7.68 3.45
C LEU A 20 -7.74 9.06 3.46
N ASP A 21 -6.43 9.10 3.16
CA ASP A 21 -5.65 10.33 3.12
C ASP A 21 -6.22 11.31 2.08
N ILE A 22 -6.53 10.82 0.88
CA ILE A 22 -7.16 11.62 -0.19
C ILE A 22 -8.57 12.09 0.22
N ALA A 23 -9.40 11.19 0.74
CA ALA A 23 -10.79 11.49 1.06
C ALA A 23 -10.94 12.53 2.18
N ARG A 24 -9.99 12.62 3.12
CA ARG A 24 -9.95 13.66 4.16
C ARG A 24 -10.02 15.08 3.58
N LYS A 25 -9.36 15.33 2.46
CA LYS A 25 -9.38 16.63 1.76
C LYS A 25 -10.74 16.96 1.16
N TYR A 26 -11.52 15.95 0.82
CA TYR A 26 -12.82 16.10 0.17
C TYR A 26 -13.98 15.72 1.08
N ARG A 27 -13.80 15.58 2.39
CA ARG A 27 -14.78 15.01 3.34
C ARG A 27 -16.18 15.62 3.21
N ASP A 28 -16.29 16.95 3.01
CA ASP A 28 -17.57 17.65 2.87
C ASP A 28 -18.18 17.54 1.47
N ARG A 29 -17.46 16.95 0.52
CA ARG A 29 -17.79 16.89 -0.91
C ARG A 29 -17.50 15.53 -1.53
N CYS A 30 -17.45 14.47 -0.71
CA CYS A 30 -17.28 13.13 -1.22
C CYS A 30 -18.27 12.14 -0.59
N LEU A 31 -18.33 10.97 -1.18
CA LEU A 31 -18.90 9.76 -0.61
C LEU A 31 -17.98 8.60 -0.95
N VAL A 32 -17.59 7.82 0.03
CA VAL A 32 -16.88 6.55 -0.19
C VAL A 32 -17.90 5.42 -0.22
N CYS A 33 -17.97 4.70 -1.34
CA CYS A 33 -18.80 3.51 -1.49
C CYS A 33 -17.93 2.26 -1.36
N LEU A 34 -18.16 1.46 -0.31
CA LEU A 34 -17.50 0.19 -0.08
C LEU A 34 -18.35 -0.97 -0.60
N PHE A 35 -17.73 -1.97 -1.23
CA PHE A 35 -18.45 -3.16 -1.70
C PHE A 35 -18.51 -4.26 -0.63
N SER A 36 -17.72 -4.15 0.43
CA SER A 36 -17.83 -4.98 1.64
C SER A 36 -17.72 -4.14 2.90
N ASP A 37 -18.36 -4.57 3.97
CA ASP A 37 -18.31 -3.94 5.29
C ASP A 37 -17.06 -4.42 6.07
N GLY A 38 -16.60 -3.62 7.04
CA GLY A 38 -15.49 -3.96 7.92
C GLY A 38 -14.79 -2.75 8.55
N ASP A 39 -13.61 -3.00 9.10
CA ASP A 39 -12.84 -2.01 9.88
C ASP A 39 -12.50 -0.73 9.09
N PHE A 40 -12.40 -0.81 7.77
CA PHE A 40 -12.15 0.36 6.93
C PHE A 40 -13.33 1.34 6.96
N ARG A 41 -14.56 0.84 7.04
CA ARG A 41 -15.73 1.69 7.26
C ARG A 41 -15.61 2.46 8.58
N THR A 42 -15.32 1.75 9.68
CA THR A 42 -15.14 2.36 10.99
C THR A 42 -14.05 3.44 10.97
N LEU A 43 -12.96 3.18 10.26
CA LEU A 43 -11.85 4.14 10.09
C LEU A 43 -12.28 5.39 9.31
N LEU A 44 -13.08 5.25 8.25
CA LEU A 44 -13.64 6.38 7.49
C LEU A 44 -14.60 7.21 8.36
N GLU A 45 -15.51 6.56 9.10
CA GLU A 45 -16.47 7.21 10.00
C GLU A 45 -15.74 7.98 11.13
N ALA A 46 -14.71 7.39 11.74
CA ALA A 46 -13.87 8.05 12.74
C ALA A 46 -13.18 9.32 12.20
N ASN A 47 -12.91 9.38 10.91
CA ASN A 47 -12.35 10.55 10.22
C ASN A 47 -13.44 11.48 9.62
N GLN A 48 -14.70 11.29 9.99
CA GLN A 48 -15.84 12.09 9.52
C GLN A 48 -16.01 12.09 7.98
N ILE A 49 -15.61 11.00 7.33
CA ILE A 49 -15.75 10.83 5.89
C ILE A 49 -17.08 10.11 5.62
N PRO A 50 -17.98 10.68 4.79
CA PRO A 50 -19.21 10.01 4.44
C PRO A 50 -18.94 8.67 3.74
N VAL A 51 -19.51 7.60 4.28
CA VAL A 51 -19.32 6.25 3.76
C VAL A 51 -20.67 5.54 3.58
N LYS A 52 -20.74 4.71 2.54
CA LYS A 52 -21.92 3.87 2.25
C LYS A 52 -21.47 2.49 1.82
N VAL A 53 -21.89 1.48 2.57
CA VAL A 53 -21.65 0.09 2.19
C VAL A 53 -22.73 -0.32 1.16
N LEU A 54 -22.27 -0.76 0.00
CA LEU A 54 -23.10 -1.29 -1.08
C LEU A 54 -23.03 -2.81 -1.12
N ALA A 55 -23.09 -3.44 0.08
CA ALA A 55 -22.81 -4.84 0.30
C ALA A 55 -23.40 -5.72 -0.81
N THR A 56 -22.55 -6.55 -1.38
CA THR A 56 -22.95 -7.73 -2.14
C THR A 56 -22.68 -8.94 -1.25
N PRO A 57 -23.60 -9.91 -1.14
CA PRO A 57 -23.44 -11.10 -0.28
C PRO A 57 -22.33 -12.06 -0.70
N LEU A 58 -21.41 -11.63 -1.53
CA LEU A 58 -20.35 -12.47 -2.10
C LEU A 58 -19.14 -12.54 -1.17
N GLY A 59 -18.95 -13.70 -0.55
CA GLY A 59 -17.66 -14.12 -0.01
C GLY A 59 -16.63 -14.11 -1.14
N ILE A 60 -15.66 -13.20 -1.04
CA ILE A 60 -14.66 -12.97 -2.09
C ILE A 60 -13.48 -13.89 -1.80
N SER A 61 -13.39 -15.03 -2.52
CA SER A 61 -12.16 -15.81 -2.60
C SER A 61 -11.17 -15.14 -3.58
N LYS A 62 -9.86 -15.29 -3.29
CA LYS A 62 -8.76 -14.73 -4.11
C LYS A 62 -8.70 -15.34 -5.51
N ASP A 63 -9.14 -16.60 -5.67
CA ASP A 63 -8.89 -17.44 -6.84
C ASP A 63 -10.05 -17.55 -7.83
N SER A 64 -11.26 -17.19 -7.43
CA SER A 64 -12.36 -17.16 -8.39
C SER A 64 -12.29 -15.88 -9.18
N SER A 65 -12.32 -15.98 -10.48
CA SER A 65 -12.50 -14.85 -11.37
C SER A 65 -13.73 -14.07 -10.88
N PHE A 66 -13.48 -12.96 -10.19
CA PHE A 66 -14.51 -12.08 -9.58
C PHE A 66 -15.64 -11.78 -10.56
N LEU A 67 -15.29 -11.59 -11.83
CA LEU A 67 -16.26 -11.36 -12.90
C LEU A 67 -17.13 -12.59 -13.15
N ILE A 68 -16.58 -13.79 -13.12
CA ILE A 68 -17.37 -15.03 -13.30
C ILE A 68 -18.32 -15.20 -12.12
N GLY A 69 -17.85 -14.99 -10.89
CA GLY A 69 -18.69 -15.03 -9.70
C GLY A 69 -19.80 -13.96 -9.72
N LEU A 70 -19.48 -12.74 -10.12
CA LEU A 70 -20.43 -11.63 -10.19
C LEU A 70 -21.45 -11.78 -11.34
N LEU A 71 -20.99 -12.26 -12.50
CA LEU A 71 -21.86 -12.52 -13.66
C LEU A 71 -22.79 -13.71 -13.40
N SER A 72 -22.28 -14.79 -12.73
CA SER A 72 -23.06 -15.98 -12.42
C SER A 72 -24.15 -15.73 -11.37
N THR A 73 -24.00 -14.70 -10.50
CA THR A 73 -24.99 -14.37 -9.45
C THR A 73 -25.99 -13.27 -9.86
N GLY A 74 -25.84 -12.65 -11.04
CA GLY A 74 -26.70 -11.55 -11.48
C GLY A 74 -26.60 -10.27 -10.64
N GLN A 75 -25.68 -10.20 -9.68
CA GLN A 75 -25.59 -9.09 -8.71
C GLN A 75 -24.80 -7.90 -9.23
N LEU A 76 -24.01 -8.06 -10.29
CA LEU A 76 -23.23 -6.96 -10.88
C LEU A 76 -24.12 -5.84 -11.40
N ILE A 77 -25.21 -6.19 -12.10
CA ILE A 77 -26.12 -5.22 -12.72
C ILE A 77 -26.78 -4.31 -11.66
N PRO A 78 -27.39 -4.84 -10.58
CA PRO A 78 -27.95 -4.01 -9.52
C PRO A 78 -26.93 -3.07 -8.86
N LEU A 79 -25.69 -3.57 -8.59
CA LEU A 79 -24.61 -2.77 -8.03
C LEU A 79 -24.22 -1.62 -8.97
N MET A 80 -24.03 -1.90 -10.25
CA MET A 80 -23.74 -0.90 -11.28
C MET A 80 -24.81 0.18 -11.37
N LEU A 81 -26.10 -0.21 -11.43
CA LEU A 81 -27.22 0.73 -11.49
C LEU A 81 -27.27 1.61 -10.23
N LYS A 82 -26.99 1.04 -9.06
CA LYS A 82 -26.93 1.76 -7.79
C LYS A 82 -25.79 2.78 -7.79
N VAL A 83 -24.60 2.38 -8.23
CA VAL A 83 -23.44 3.28 -8.38
C VAL A 83 -23.72 4.35 -9.45
N ALA A 84 -24.27 3.99 -10.60
CA ALA A 84 -24.62 4.94 -11.65
C ALA A 84 -25.63 6.00 -11.21
N ARG A 85 -26.63 5.62 -10.39
CA ARG A 85 -27.58 6.60 -9.81
C ARG A 85 -26.89 7.55 -8.83
N LEU A 86 -26.03 7.00 -7.95
CA LEU A 86 -25.27 7.80 -6.99
C LEU A 86 -24.32 8.76 -7.69
N SER A 87 -23.58 8.29 -8.70
CA SER A 87 -22.56 9.09 -9.39
C SER A 87 -23.12 10.34 -10.10
N ARG A 88 -24.41 10.36 -10.44
CA ARG A 88 -25.06 11.56 -11.01
C ARG A 88 -25.02 12.79 -10.11
N GLN A 89 -24.84 12.60 -8.79
CA GLN A 89 -24.75 13.68 -7.80
C GLN A 89 -23.32 14.18 -7.60
N TYR A 90 -22.33 13.57 -8.26
CA TYR A 90 -20.90 13.85 -8.16
C TYR A 90 -20.33 14.28 -9.50
N ASP A 91 -19.18 14.93 -9.47
CA ASP A 91 -18.53 15.43 -10.68
C ASP A 91 -17.75 14.32 -11.40
N LEU A 92 -17.19 13.37 -10.63
CA LEU A 92 -16.44 12.23 -11.16
C LEU A 92 -16.58 10.99 -10.27
N ILE A 93 -16.24 9.82 -10.85
CA ILE A 93 -16.09 8.53 -10.17
C ILE A 93 -14.62 8.26 -10.01
N TYR A 94 -14.19 7.87 -8.78
CA TYR A 94 -12.82 7.53 -8.47
C TYR A 94 -12.73 6.06 -8.02
N ALA A 95 -12.22 5.20 -8.89
CA ALA A 95 -12.06 3.77 -8.62
C ALA A 95 -10.68 3.50 -7.99
N ASN A 96 -10.67 3.07 -6.73
CA ASN A 96 -9.45 2.86 -5.93
C ASN A 96 -8.88 1.45 -6.05
N THR A 97 -9.60 0.52 -6.65
CA THR A 97 -9.18 -0.88 -6.79
C THR A 97 -9.62 -1.44 -8.14
N GLN A 98 -9.04 -2.59 -8.54
CA GLN A 98 -9.39 -3.23 -9.82
C GLN A 98 -10.88 -3.60 -9.90
N LYS A 99 -11.49 -4.07 -8.82
CA LYS A 99 -12.92 -4.38 -8.80
C LYS A 99 -13.78 -3.12 -8.85
N ALA A 100 -13.31 -2.04 -8.20
CA ALA A 100 -13.95 -0.73 -8.30
C ALA A 100 -13.88 -0.18 -9.73
N LEU A 101 -12.78 -0.42 -10.47
CA LEU A 101 -12.66 -0.09 -11.89
C LEU A 101 -13.75 -0.78 -12.71
N VAL A 102 -14.01 -2.07 -12.51
CA VAL A 102 -15.05 -2.80 -13.26
C VAL A 102 -16.43 -2.17 -13.07
N VAL A 103 -16.81 -1.93 -11.83
CA VAL A 103 -18.11 -1.33 -11.50
C VAL A 103 -18.17 0.13 -11.96
N GLY A 104 -17.09 0.89 -11.74
CA GLY A 104 -16.95 2.29 -12.11
C GLY A 104 -17.02 2.52 -13.62
N ALA A 105 -16.38 1.66 -14.42
CA ALA A 105 -16.37 1.74 -15.88
C ALA A 105 -17.80 1.67 -16.46
N LEU A 106 -18.57 0.69 -15.99
CA LEU A 106 -19.96 0.54 -16.45
C LEU A 106 -20.88 1.64 -15.91
N ALA A 107 -20.66 2.05 -14.64
CA ALA A 107 -21.40 3.15 -14.04
C ALA A 107 -21.12 4.52 -14.73
N SER A 108 -19.88 4.75 -15.18
CA SER A 108 -19.47 5.98 -15.87
C SER A 108 -20.23 6.19 -17.16
N VAL A 109 -20.42 5.11 -17.95
CA VAL A 109 -21.23 5.15 -19.20
C VAL A 109 -22.69 5.54 -18.90
N LEU A 110 -23.30 4.89 -17.89
CA LEU A 110 -24.71 5.13 -17.55
C LEU A 110 -24.98 6.50 -16.92
N SER A 111 -24.00 7.03 -16.20
CA SER A 111 -24.13 8.33 -15.53
C SER A 111 -23.56 9.50 -16.32
N ARG A 112 -22.75 9.23 -17.34
CA ARG A 112 -21.96 10.20 -18.10
C ARG A 112 -20.99 11.00 -17.21
N ARG A 113 -20.43 10.34 -16.17
CA ARG A 113 -19.44 10.94 -15.29
C ARG A 113 -18.05 10.39 -15.64
N PRO A 114 -17.00 11.23 -15.69
CA PRO A 114 -15.66 10.76 -15.97
C PRO A 114 -15.19 9.80 -14.87
N LEU A 115 -14.40 8.80 -15.27
CA LEU A 115 -13.83 7.80 -14.40
C LEU A 115 -12.34 8.04 -14.24
N VAL A 116 -11.89 8.13 -13.00
CA VAL A 116 -10.47 8.07 -12.59
C VAL A 116 -10.20 6.67 -12.08
N TYR A 117 -9.12 6.05 -12.52
CA TYR A 117 -8.64 4.79 -11.97
C TYR A 117 -7.33 4.99 -11.22
N HIS A 118 -7.32 4.75 -9.92
CA HIS A 118 -6.11 4.75 -9.12
C HIS A 118 -5.55 3.33 -9.04
N LEU A 119 -4.41 3.13 -9.70
CA LEU A 119 -3.72 1.86 -9.79
C LEU A 119 -2.72 1.73 -8.63
N HIS A 120 -3.05 0.84 -7.69
CA HIS A 120 -2.21 0.51 -6.54
C HIS A 120 -1.47 -0.81 -6.67
N ASP A 121 -1.49 -1.42 -7.85
CA ASP A 121 -0.97 -2.75 -8.09
C ASP A 121 0.07 -2.75 -9.21
N ILE A 122 0.98 -3.72 -9.21
CA ILE A 122 1.81 -4.08 -10.36
C ILE A 122 1.00 -5.06 -11.22
N LEU A 123 0.61 -4.65 -12.42
CA LEU A 123 -0.12 -5.51 -13.35
C LEU A 123 0.84 -6.49 -14.06
N SER A 124 1.32 -7.47 -13.30
CA SER A 124 2.26 -8.48 -13.76
C SER A 124 1.76 -9.90 -13.46
N PRO A 125 2.32 -10.94 -14.13
CA PRO A 125 1.92 -12.34 -13.92
C PRO A 125 2.13 -12.84 -12.48
N GLU A 126 3.05 -12.23 -11.73
CA GLU A 126 3.31 -12.57 -10.33
C GLU A 126 2.15 -12.19 -9.41
N HIS A 127 1.36 -11.18 -9.79
CA HIS A 127 0.27 -10.65 -8.98
C HIS A 127 -1.12 -10.96 -9.52
N PHE A 128 -1.26 -11.09 -10.84
CA PHE A 128 -2.55 -11.25 -11.50
C PHE A 128 -2.54 -12.28 -12.61
N SER A 129 -3.63 -13.02 -12.76
CA SER A 129 -3.83 -13.87 -13.93
C SER A 129 -3.86 -13.02 -15.22
N PRO A 130 -3.44 -13.58 -16.37
CA PRO A 130 -3.48 -12.86 -17.65
C PRO A 130 -4.87 -12.32 -18.00
N THR A 131 -5.93 -13.04 -17.61
CA THR A 131 -7.31 -12.60 -17.82
C THR A 131 -7.64 -11.34 -17.01
N ASN A 132 -7.26 -11.30 -15.72
CA ASN A 132 -7.51 -10.14 -14.87
C ASN A 132 -6.70 -8.91 -15.33
N GLN A 133 -5.45 -9.10 -15.76
CA GLN A 133 -4.65 -8.03 -16.36
C GLN A 133 -5.32 -7.45 -17.60
N ARG A 134 -5.72 -8.32 -18.56
CA ARG A 134 -6.39 -7.91 -19.80
C ARG A 134 -7.68 -7.16 -19.54
N ILE A 135 -8.48 -7.60 -18.57
CA ILE A 135 -9.73 -6.92 -18.18
C ILE A 135 -9.44 -5.53 -17.63
N ALA A 136 -8.50 -5.41 -16.67
CA ALA A 136 -8.16 -4.13 -16.07
C ALA A 136 -7.66 -3.14 -17.13
N VAL A 137 -6.74 -3.56 -17.98
CA VAL A 137 -6.18 -2.72 -19.05
C VAL A 137 -7.23 -2.33 -20.08
N THR A 138 -8.07 -3.27 -20.51
CA THR A 138 -9.13 -2.98 -21.50
C THR A 138 -10.14 -1.96 -20.96
N LEU A 139 -10.58 -2.15 -19.70
CA LEU A 139 -11.53 -1.23 -19.07
C LEU A 139 -10.91 0.15 -18.82
N ALA A 140 -9.66 0.20 -18.36
CA ALA A 140 -8.95 1.45 -18.15
C ALA A 140 -8.78 2.20 -19.49
N ASN A 141 -8.26 1.54 -20.54
CA ASN A 141 -8.06 2.14 -21.85
C ASN A 141 -9.36 2.66 -22.51
N ARG A 142 -10.48 2.01 -22.21
CA ARG A 142 -11.78 2.33 -22.86
C ARG A 142 -12.61 3.36 -22.09
N PHE A 143 -12.50 3.39 -20.76
CA PHE A 143 -13.45 4.13 -19.93
C PHE A 143 -12.80 5.11 -18.94
N ALA A 144 -11.50 4.95 -18.60
CA ALA A 144 -10.85 5.90 -17.71
C ALA A 144 -10.49 7.18 -18.47
N ALA A 145 -10.78 8.32 -17.86
CA ALA A 145 -10.28 9.62 -18.31
C ALA A 145 -8.78 9.77 -17.95
N VAL A 146 -8.36 9.19 -16.83
CA VAL A 146 -6.98 9.10 -16.39
C VAL A 146 -6.76 7.84 -15.53
N VAL A 147 -5.58 7.25 -15.64
CA VAL A 147 -5.05 6.22 -14.73
C VAL A 147 -3.96 6.87 -13.88
N ILE A 148 -4.16 6.90 -12.57
CA ILE A 148 -3.16 7.38 -11.61
C ILE A 148 -2.41 6.16 -11.10
N ALA A 149 -1.11 6.06 -11.37
CA ALA A 149 -0.25 5.02 -10.86
C ALA A 149 0.50 5.53 -9.64
N ASN A 150 0.56 4.74 -8.58
CA ASN A 150 1.22 5.11 -7.33
C ASN A 150 2.76 5.05 -7.38
N SER A 151 3.33 4.61 -8.52
CA SER A 151 4.78 4.56 -8.79
C SER A 151 5.06 4.48 -10.29
N GLN A 152 6.29 4.76 -10.70
CA GLN A 152 6.74 4.52 -12.08
C GLN A 152 6.73 3.02 -12.41
N ALA A 153 7.03 2.16 -11.43
CA ALA A 153 6.96 0.72 -11.59
C ALA A 153 5.52 0.25 -11.90
N SER A 154 4.51 0.75 -11.18
CA SER A 154 3.11 0.46 -11.45
C SER A 154 2.67 0.99 -12.81
N GLN A 155 3.11 2.21 -13.19
CA GLN A 155 2.84 2.78 -14.52
C GLN A 155 3.47 1.94 -15.64
N SER A 156 4.74 1.57 -15.49
CA SER A 156 5.47 0.76 -16.46
C SER A 156 4.82 -0.62 -16.64
N ALA A 157 4.38 -1.25 -15.54
CA ALA A 157 3.66 -2.51 -15.60
C ALA A 157 2.30 -2.38 -16.32
N PHE A 158 1.56 -1.27 -16.07
CA PHE A 158 0.33 -0.97 -16.79
C PHE A 158 0.56 -0.84 -18.30
N ILE A 159 1.58 -0.09 -18.71
CA ILE A 159 1.94 0.11 -20.11
C ILE A 159 2.39 -1.21 -20.74
N ALA A 160 3.24 -1.99 -20.08
CA ALA A 160 3.70 -3.29 -20.54
C ALA A 160 2.56 -4.30 -20.73
N ALA A 161 1.51 -4.21 -19.90
CA ALA A 161 0.30 -5.02 -20.04
C ALA A 161 -0.64 -4.54 -21.17
N GLY A 162 -0.28 -3.50 -21.94
CA GLY A 162 -1.05 -2.92 -23.03
C GLY A 162 -1.86 -1.69 -22.66
N GLY A 163 -1.58 -1.08 -21.51
CA GLY A 163 -2.16 0.20 -21.09
C GLY A 163 -1.66 1.36 -21.96
N GLN A 164 -2.51 2.35 -22.20
CA GLN A 164 -2.14 3.53 -22.98
C GLN A 164 -1.34 4.49 -22.12
N ALA A 165 -0.07 4.73 -22.48
CA ALA A 165 0.83 5.62 -21.74
C ALA A 165 0.24 7.02 -21.53
N LYS A 166 -0.41 7.58 -22.55
CA LYS A 166 -1.06 8.92 -22.52
C LYS A 166 -2.18 9.06 -21.49
N LEU A 167 -2.79 7.95 -21.06
CA LEU A 167 -3.82 7.95 -20.02
C LEU A 167 -3.24 7.87 -18.62
N SER A 168 -1.97 7.50 -18.45
CA SER A 168 -1.38 7.22 -17.16
C SER A 168 -0.47 8.35 -16.67
N GLN A 169 -0.62 8.69 -15.40
CA GLN A 169 0.21 9.67 -14.70
C GLN A 169 0.67 9.06 -13.36
N VAL A 170 1.90 9.36 -12.96
CA VAL A 170 2.41 8.92 -11.65
C VAL A 170 2.09 9.98 -10.60
N VAL A 171 1.42 9.54 -9.54
CA VAL A 171 1.21 10.33 -8.32
C VAL A 171 1.53 9.42 -7.15
N TYR A 172 2.62 9.68 -6.48
CA TYR A 172 3.04 8.90 -5.31
C TYR A 172 2.05 9.01 -4.16
N ASN A 173 2.10 8.07 -3.20
CA ASN A 173 1.34 8.20 -1.98
C ASN A 173 1.91 9.34 -1.12
N GLY A 174 1.03 10.19 -0.60
CA GLY A 174 1.40 11.27 0.32
C GLY A 174 1.34 10.82 1.78
N PHE A 175 2.15 11.47 2.62
CA PHE A 175 2.20 11.24 4.05
C PHE A 175 2.21 12.57 4.80
N ASN A 176 1.63 12.58 6.00
CA ASN A 176 1.74 13.72 6.90
C ASN A 176 2.94 13.49 7.84
N PRO A 177 4.07 14.20 7.67
CA PRO A 177 5.28 13.95 8.45
C PRO A 177 5.10 14.12 9.96
N SER A 178 4.22 15.04 10.39
CA SER A 178 4.01 15.32 11.82
C SER A 178 3.46 14.11 12.59
N LEU A 179 2.69 13.23 11.95
CA LEU A 179 2.14 12.03 12.59
C LEU A 179 3.26 11.03 12.96
N TYR A 180 4.29 10.94 12.14
CA TYR A 180 5.41 10.01 12.33
C TYR A 180 6.50 10.59 13.23
N GLN A 181 6.72 11.91 13.17
CA GLN A 181 7.70 12.59 14.04
C GLN A 181 7.28 12.50 15.52
N ALA A 182 5.98 12.59 15.83
CA ALA A 182 5.46 12.41 17.17
C ALA A 182 5.81 11.04 17.76
N ALA A 183 5.83 10.00 16.93
CA ALA A 183 6.14 8.63 17.34
C ALA A 183 7.58 8.46 17.87
N MET A 184 8.52 9.31 17.47
CA MET A 184 9.91 9.24 17.96
C MET A 184 9.99 9.36 19.50
N SER A 185 9.09 10.11 20.11
CA SER A 185 9.02 10.24 21.58
C SER A 185 8.57 8.94 22.27
N GLN A 186 7.93 8.02 21.54
CA GLN A 186 7.41 6.75 22.06
C GLN A 186 8.46 5.63 22.04
N ARG A 187 9.65 5.87 21.49
CA ARG A 187 10.70 4.84 21.37
C ARG A 187 11.00 4.12 22.68
N GLN A 188 11.30 4.88 23.75
CA GLN A 188 11.65 4.29 25.03
C GLN A 188 10.44 3.62 25.73
N PRO A 189 9.25 4.26 25.82
CA PRO A 189 8.05 3.62 26.35
C PRO A 189 7.74 2.28 25.68
N ILE A 190 7.74 2.21 24.36
CA ILE A 190 7.45 0.99 23.61
C ILE A 190 8.52 -0.07 23.84
N ARG A 191 9.81 0.29 23.86
CA ARG A 191 10.88 -0.68 24.16
C ARG A 191 10.73 -1.26 25.58
N GLN A 192 10.32 -0.46 26.55
CA GLN A 192 10.05 -0.93 27.91
C GLN A 192 8.81 -1.84 27.96
N GLU A 193 7.71 -1.46 27.30
CA GLU A 193 6.49 -2.27 27.21
C GLU A 193 6.77 -3.67 26.70
N PHE A 194 7.60 -3.78 25.65
CA PHE A 194 7.98 -5.07 25.06
C PHE A 194 9.19 -5.72 25.74
N GLY A 195 9.77 -5.13 26.78
CA GLY A 195 10.89 -5.68 27.52
C GLY A 195 12.18 -5.79 26.70
N PHE A 196 12.38 -4.90 25.70
CA PHE A 196 13.64 -4.81 24.97
C PHE A 196 14.73 -4.19 25.83
N THR A 197 15.86 -4.83 25.90
CA THR A 197 17.02 -4.28 26.61
C THR A 197 17.68 -3.15 25.81
N PRO A 198 18.43 -2.24 26.46
CA PRO A 198 19.17 -1.20 25.73
C PRO A 198 20.19 -1.73 24.72
N GLN A 199 20.71 -2.93 24.94
CA GLN A 199 21.70 -3.59 24.08
C GLN A 199 21.08 -4.40 22.94
N GLU A 200 19.76 -4.61 22.99
CA GLU A 200 19.05 -5.38 21.96
C GLU A 200 18.83 -4.53 20.71
N PHE A 201 19.26 -5.04 19.57
CA PHE A 201 19.03 -4.42 18.26
C PHE A 201 17.77 -5.00 17.65
N VAL A 202 16.71 -4.18 17.57
CA VAL A 202 15.37 -4.60 17.17
C VAL A 202 15.14 -4.31 15.69
N VAL A 203 14.90 -5.37 14.91
CA VAL A 203 14.53 -5.29 13.49
C VAL A 203 13.03 -5.44 13.34
N GLY A 204 12.36 -4.45 12.75
CA GLY A 204 10.92 -4.46 12.51
C GLY A 204 10.56 -4.88 11.10
N HIS A 205 9.57 -5.77 10.96
CA HIS A 205 8.94 -6.09 9.68
C HIS A 205 7.43 -5.77 9.77
N PHE A 206 6.97 -4.84 8.95
CA PHE A 206 5.61 -4.30 8.99
C PHE A 206 4.90 -4.59 7.67
N SER A 207 4.03 -5.58 7.67
CA SER A 207 3.20 -5.88 6.50
C SER A 207 2.15 -6.92 6.85
N ARG A 208 1.17 -7.09 6.00
CA ARG A 208 0.36 -8.31 5.97
C ARG A 208 1.28 -9.53 5.94
N LEU A 209 0.96 -10.56 6.72
CA LEU A 209 1.69 -11.82 6.71
C LEU A 209 1.27 -12.63 5.48
N ALA A 210 2.11 -12.63 4.46
CA ALA A 210 1.87 -13.28 3.17
C ALA A 210 3.21 -13.79 2.59
N PRO A 211 3.23 -14.92 1.85
CA PRO A 211 4.47 -15.50 1.33
C PRO A 211 5.34 -14.53 0.54
N TRP A 212 4.72 -13.72 -0.32
CA TRP A 212 5.43 -12.75 -1.15
C TRP A 212 5.97 -11.53 -0.39
N LYS A 213 5.55 -11.30 0.87
CA LYS A 213 6.10 -10.25 1.74
C LYS A 213 7.41 -10.66 2.41
N GLY A 214 7.77 -11.96 2.38
CA GLY A 214 9.12 -12.43 2.68
C GLY A 214 9.51 -12.41 4.16
N GLN A 215 8.55 -12.49 5.11
CA GLN A 215 8.87 -12.59 6.55
C GLN A 215 9.81 -13.76 6.86
N HIS A 216 9.66 -14.88 6.13
CA HIS A 216 10.51 -16.06 6.25
C HIS A 216 11.98 -15.74 5.96
N LEU A 217 12.28 -14.77 5.08
CA LEU A 217 13.66 -14.35 4.77
C LEU A 217 14.30 -13.59 5.94
N LEU A 218 13.52 -12.76 6.66
CA LEU A 218 14.03 -12.11 7.87
C LEU A 218 14.31 -13.14 8.97
N ILE A 219 13.41 -14.12 9.18
CA ILE A 219 13.62 -15.19 10.15
C ILE A 219 14.90 -15.98 9.82
N GLU A 220 15.11 -16.32 8.55
CA GLU A 220 16.32 -17.00 8.09
C GLU A 220 17.56 -16.12 8.29
N ALA A 221 17.52 -14.83 7.92
CA ALA A 221 18.62 -13.90 8.08
C ALA A 221 19.08 -13.77 9.54
N LEU A 222 18.18 -13.87 10.51
CA LEU A 222 18.52 -13.81 11.93
C LEU A 222 19.48 -14.92 12.38
N THR A 223 19.49 -16.08 11.71
CA THR A 223 20.45 -17.16 12.04
C THR A 223 21.89 -16.75 11.78
N HIS A 224 22.10 -15.76 10.91
CA HIS A 224 23.41 -15.21 10.53
C HIS A 224 23.73 -13.88 11.23
N CYS A 225 22.84 -13.39 12.10
CA CYS A 225 23.02 -12.15 12.85
C CYS A 225 23.44 -12.43 14.30
N PRO A 226 24.10 -11.47 14.99
CA PRO A 226 24.43 -11.55 16.41
C PRO A 226 23.22 -11.93 17.27
N ARG A 227 23.47 -12.60 18.40
CA ARG A 227 22.38 -13.02 19.32
C ARG A 227 21.61 -11.84 19.93
N SER A 228 22.21 -10.65 19.98
CA SER A 228 21.58 -9.40 20.41
C SER A 228 20.61 -8.79 19.39
N VAL A 229 20.54 -9.33 18.16
CA VAL A 229 19.57 -8.90 17.15
C VAL A 229 18.29 -9.70 17.29
N SER A 230 17.17 -9.03 17.48
CA SER A 230 15.83 -9.63 17.53
C SER A 230 14.91 -9.02 16.47
N ALA A 231 13.79 -9.66 16.20
CA ALA A 231 12.81 -9.18 15.23
C ALA A 231 11.41 -9.10 15.80
N ILE A 232 10.66 -8.09 15.37
CA ILE A 232 9.21 -8.02 15.51
C ILE A 232 8.54 -8.15 14.15
N LEU A 233 7.53 -9.01 14.06
CA LEU A 233 6.68 -9.17 12.89
C LEU A 233 5.31 -8.58 13.22
N VAL A 234 4.99 -7.45 12.57
CA VAL A 234 3.77 -6.67 12.81
C VAL A 234 2.86 -6.79 11.62
N GLY A 235 1.65 -7.30 11.86
CA GLY A 235 0.62 -7.54 10.87
C GLY A 235 -0.09 -8.86 11.08
N ALA A 236 -1.13 -9.09 10.29
CA ALA A 236 -1.93 -10.32 10.34
C ALA A 236 -2.03 -10.96 8.95
N ALA A 237 -2.39 -12.23 8.92
CA ALA A 237 -2.82 -12.89 7.70
C ALA A 237 -4.13 -12.30 7.21
N LEU A 238 -4.26 -12.13 5.92
CA LEU A 238 -5.51 -11.74 5.25
C LEU A 238 -5.74 -12.70 4.07
N PHE A 239 -6.99 -12.83 3.66
CA PHE A 239 -7.36 -13.57 2.44
C PHE A 239 -7.00 -15.07 2.45
N GLY A 240 -7.05 -15.74 3.63
CA GLY A 240 -6.79 -17.18 3.74
C GLY A 240 -5.30 -17.54 3.83
N GLU A 241 -4.46 -16.61 4.28
CA GLU A 241 -3.01 -16.84 4.43
C GLU A 241 -2.61 -17.31 5.85
N GLU A 242 -3.57 -17.83 6.64
CA GLU A 242 -3.34 -18.29 8.02
C GLU A 242 -2.33 -19.43 8.09
N ASP A 243 -2.30 -20.32 7.09
CA ASP A 243 -1.32 -21.42 7.01
C ASP A 243 0.12 -20.91 6.93
N TYR A 244 0.33 -19.77 6.24
CA TYR A 244 1.64 -19.17 6.18
C TYR A 244 2.12 -18.68 7.55
N VAL A 245 1.21 -18.18 8.38
CA VAL A 245 1.56 -17.80 9.77
C VAL A 245 2.02 -19.01 10.57
N GLN A 246 1.39 -20.18 10.39
CA GLN A 246 1.82 -21.41 11.05
C GLN A 246 3.20 -21.85 10.53
N GLN A 247 3.45 -21.74 9.22
CA GLN A 247 4.77 -22.01 8.64
C GLN A 247 5.85 -21.10 9.23
N LEU A 248 5.59 -19.79 9.37
CA LEU A 248 6.54 -18.87 10.00
C LEU A 248 6.84 -19.24 11.46
N LYS A 249 5.81 -19.59 12.24
CA LYS A 249 5.98 -20.02 13.64
C LYS A 249 6.77 -21.33 13.74
N GLN A 250 6.54 -22.25 12.80
CA GLN A 250 7.31 -23.49 12.75
C GLN A 250 8.76 -23.23 12.37
N GLN A 251 9.02 -22.37 11.38
CA GLN A 251 10.39 -21.96 11.02
C GLN A 251 11.15 -21.36 12.21
N VAL A 252 10.49 -20.49 13.00
CA VAL A 252 11.10 -19.92 14.21
C VAL A 252 11.51 -20.99 15.21
N LYS A 253 10.67 -22.02 15.41
CA LYS A 253 10.99 -23.17 16.31
C LYS A 253 12.12 -24.02 15.76
N ASP A 254 12.06 -24.38 14.48
CA ASP A 254 13.07 -25.23 13.83
C ASP A 254 14.46 -24.60 13.85
N LEU A 255 14.51 -23.26 13.83
CA LEU A 255 15.75 -22.48 13.91
C LEU A 255 16.13 -22.06 15.35
N ASN A 256 15.37 -22.46 16.37
CA ASN A 256 15.57 -22.09 17.79
C ASN A 256 15.62 -20.57 18.01
N LEU A 257 14.70 -19.82 17.37
CA LEU A 257 14.65 -18.35 17.41
C LEU A 257 13.48 -17.79 18.24
N GLU A 258 12.76 -18.62 19.04
CA GLU A 258 11.58 -18.21 19.81
C GLU A 258 11.84 -17.04 20.75
N HIS A 259 13.05 -16.93 21.26
CA HIS A 259 13.49 -15.84 22.13
C HIS A 259 13.92 -14.57 21.37
N ARG A 260 14.02 -14.62 20.03
CA ARG A 260 14.46 -13.51 19.17
C ARG A 260 13.38 -13.00 18.23
N VAL A 261 12.28 -13.73 18.00
CA VAL A 261 11.23 -13.37 17.06
C VAL A 261 9.90 -13.24 17.79
N ARG A 262 9.26 -12.06 17.67
CA ARG A 262 7.95 -11.78 18.28
C ARG A 262 6.93 -11.47 17.20
N PHE A 263 5.81 -12.17 17.24
CA PHE A 263 4.65 -11.93 16.39
C PHE A 263 3.68 -11.01 17.15
N LEU A 264 3.50 -9.78 16.71
CA LEU A 264 2.65 -8.79 17.41
C LEU A 264 1.22 -8.74 16.88
N GLY A 265 0.91 -9.47 15.79
CA GLY A 265 -0.40 -9.41 15.16
C GLY A 265 -0.67 -8.05 14.50
N PHE A 266 -1.94 -7.78 14.24
CA PHE A 266 -2.38 -6.47 13.75
C PHE A 266 -2.24 -5.41 14.84
N ARG A 267 -1.63 -4.28 14.50
CA ARG A 267 -1.43 -3.13 15.40
C ARG A 267 -1.85 -1.84 14.71
N SER A 268 -2.41 -0.90 15.47
CA SER A 268 -2.77 0.44 14.99
C SER A 268 -1.69 1.48 15.28
N ASP A 269 -0.81 1.23 16.24
CA ASP A 269 0.32 2.06 16.67
C ASP A 269 1.61 1.77 15.88
N VAL A 270 1.47 1.56 14.57
CA VAL A 270 2.56 1.14 13.67
C VAL A 270 3.73 2.14 13.70
N ALA A 271 3.44 3.44 13.71
CA ALA A 271 4.47 4.48 13.75
C ALA A 271 5.32 4.40 15.04
N ASP A 272 4.67 4.20 16.20
CA ASP A 272 5.35 4.09 17.49
C ASP A 272 6.24 2.84 17.54
N LEU A 273 5.73 1.71 17.00
CA LEU A 273 6.51 0.48 16.86
C LEU A 273 7.70 0.64 15.90
N MET A 274 7.52 1.34 14.78
CA MET A 274 8.63 1.65 13.86
C MET A 274 9.70 2.50 14.54
N ALA A 275 9.30 3.53 15.27
CA ALA A 275 10.24 4.38 16.03
C ALA A 275 10.99 3.61 17.13
N ALA A 276 10.38 2.54 17.68
CA ALA A 276 11.02 1.68 18.67
C ALA A 276 12.08 0.72 18.09
N CYS A 277 12.05 0.48 16.77
CA CYS A 277 13.02 -0.37 16.08
C CYS A 277 14.34 0.36 15.86
N ASP A 278 15.43 -0.41 15.69
CA ASP A 278 16.74 0.05 15.27
C ASP A 278 16.89 -0.03 13.74
N LEU A 279 16.08 -0.86 13.10
CA LEU A 279 16.02 -1.04 11.66
C LEU A 279 14.64 -1.54 11.25
N VAL A 280 14.10 -1.04 10.15
CA VAL A 280 12.91 -1.60 9.50
C VAL A 280 13.34 -2.29 8.21
N VAL A 281 12.83 -3.51 7.99
CA VAL A 281 13.10 -4.27 6.77
C VAL A 281 11.83 -4.52 5.97
N HIS A 282 11.94 -4.35 4.67
CA HIS A 282 10.94 -4.67 3.67
C HIS A 282 11.52 -5.75 2.75
N THR A 283 11.01 -6.99 2.84
CA THR A 283 11.62 -8.19 2.23
C THR A 283 10.77 -8.82 1.13
N SER A 284 9.90 -8.03 0.48
CA SER A 284 9.01 -8.55 -0.58
C SER A 284 9.80 -9.33 -1.64
N THR A 285 9.33 -10.54 -1.97
CA THR A 285 9.94 -11.42 -2.99
C THR A 285 9.42 -11.15 -4.39
N ALA A 286 8.30 -10.44 -4.50
CA ALA A 286 7.72 -9.94 -5.75
C ALA A 286 7.79 -8.41 -5.79
N PRO A 287 7.71 -7.78 -6.98
CA PRO A 287 7.76 -6.33 -7.12
C PRO A 287 6.69 -5.63 -6.28
N GLU A 288 7.10 -4.70 -5.43
CA GLU A 288 6.21 -3.90 -4.61
C GLU A 288 5.60 -2.76 -5.44
N PRO A 289 4.28 -2.52 -5.40
CA PRO A 289 3.68 -1.39 -6.12
C PRO A 289 4.22 -0.03 -5.69
N PHE A 290 4.35 0.20 -4.38
CA PHE A 290 4.93 1.42 -3.83
C PHE A 290 5.85 1.09 -2.63
N GLY A 291 5.26 0.59 -1.53
CA GLY A 291 6.01 0.29 -0.30
C GLY A 291 5.82 1.36 0.78
N ARG A 292 4.57 1.67 1.14
CA ARG A 292 4.23 2.68 2.18
C ARG A 292 5.08 2.56 3.44
N VAL A 293 5.31 1.34 3.91
CA VAL A 293 6.07 1.07 5.15
C VAL A 293 7.52 1.58 5.09
N ILE A 294 8.10 1.71 3.89
CA ILE A 294 9.44 2.25 3.69
C ILE A 294 9.44 3.75 4.06
N ILE A 295 8.51 4.51 3.49
CA ILE A 295 8.37 5.94 3.76
C ILE A 295 7.93 6.19 5.21
N GLU A 296 7.02 5.39 5.74
CA GLU A 296 6.56 5.45 7.13
C GLU A 296 7.74 5.28 8.11
N ALA A 297 8.62 4.31 7.89
CA ALA A 297 9.82 4.11 8.69
C ALA A 297 10.82 5.26 8.55
N MET A 298 11.06 5.75 7.33
CA MET A 298 11.91 6.93 7.10
C MET A 298 11.40 8.16 7.86
N LEU A 299 10.09 8.42 7.82
CA LEU A 299 9.46 9.53 8.54
C LEU A 299 9.56 9.39 10.05
N CYS A 300 9.56 8.17 10.59
CA CYS A 300 9.86 7.89 12.00
C CYS A 300 11.34 8.08 12.36
N GLY A 301 12.20 8.41 11.41
CA GLY A 301 13.66 8.48 11.61
C GLY A 301 14.30 7.12 11.83
N THR A 302 13.65 6.03 11.42
CA THR A 302 14.15 4.66 11.54
C THR A 302 14.81 4.24 10.24
N PRO A 303 16.05 3.71 10.27
CA PRO A 303 16.75 3.23 9.08
C PRO A 303 15.97 2.12 8.37
N VAL A 304 16.12 2.02 7.04
CA VAL A 304 15.37 1.05 6.24
C VAL A 304 16.28 0.18 5.37
N VAL A 305 15.91 -1.10 5.24
CA VAL A 305 16.39 -2.00 4.18
C VAL A 305 15.19 -2.42 3.35
N ALA A 306 15.27 -2.24 2.04
CA ALA A 306 14.18 -2.61 1.15
C ALA A 306 14.63 -3.60 0.06
N ALA A 307 13.72 -4.52 -0.30
CA ALA A 307 13.94 -5.39 -1.46
C ALA A 307 13.94 -4.56 -2.75
N ALA A 308 14.98 -4.74 -3.56
CA ALA A 308 15.22 -3.99 -4.79
C ALA A 308 14.31 -4.46 -5.93
N ALA A 309 12.99 -4.23 -5.80
CA ALA A 309 12.01 -4.59 -6.81
C ALA A 309 10.79 -3.67 -6.78
N GLY A 310 10.30 -3.29 -7.97
CA GLY A 310 9.14 -2.44 -8.12
C GLY A 310 9.36 -1.02 -7.56
N GLY A 311 8.30 -0.42 -7.01
CA GLY A 311 8.29 0.94 -6.47
C GLY A 311 9.27 1.14 -5.30
N ALA A 312 9.65 0.10 -4.57
CA ALA A 312 10.64 0.21 -3.50
C ALA A 312 11.99 0.79 -3.98
N MET A 313 12.35 0.55 -5.23
CA MET A 313 13.58 1.10 -5.85
C MET A 313 13.50 2.62 -6.09
N GLU A 314 12.30 3.17 -6.14
CA GLU A 314 12.07 4.61 -6.34
C GLU A 314 12.14 5.37 -5.00
N LEU A 315 12.03 4.67 -3.88
CA LEU A 315 11.95 5.24 -2.54
C LEU A 315 13.29 5.27 -1.81
N VAL A 316 14.22 4.37 -2.17
CA VAL A 316 15.49 4.16 -1.46
C VAL A 316 16.68 4.38 -2.39
N GLU A 317 17.52 5.34 -2.06
CA GLU A 317 18.85 5.47 -2.64
C GLU A 317 19.86 4.70 -1.78
N HIS A 318 20.45 3.63 -2.38
CA HIS A 318 21.32 2.70 -1.67
C HIS A 318 22.54 3.39 -1.04
N GLY A 319 22.69 3.25 0.27
CA GLY A 319 23.80 3.84 1.04
C GLY A 319 23.63 5.32 1.36
N VAL A 320 22.54 5.98 0.92
CA VAL A 320 22.24 7.38 1.16
C VAL A 320 20.98 7.58 2.01
N THR A 321 19.86 6.97 1.60
CA THR A 321 18.59 7.06 2.34
C THR A 321 18.13 5.70 2.88
N GLY A 322 18.96 4.67 2.74
CA GLY A 322 18.68 3.32 3.19
C GLY A 322 19.49 2.29 2.40
N TRP A 323 19.13 1.04 2.50
CA TRP A 323 19.82 -0.04 1.79
C TRP A 323 18.84 -0.81 0.91
N LEU A 324 19.32 -1.21 -0.26
CA LEU A 324 18.62 -2.10 -1.18
C LEU A 324 19.27 -3.50 -1.12
N VAL A 325 18.43 -4.53 -1.06
CA VAL A 325 18.84 -5.93 -1.10
C VAL A 325 18.10 -6.66 -2.21
N LYS A 326 18.78 -7.60 -2.88
CA LYS A 326 18.12 -8.43 -3.90
C LYS A 326 16.97 -9.22 -3.26
N PRO A 327 15.77 -9.26 -3.86
CA PRO A 327 14.69 -10.11 -3.39
C PRO A 327 15.11 -11.57 -3.23
N GLY A 328 14.69 -12.21 -2.13
CA GLY A 328 14.99 -13.62 -1.88
C GLY A 328 16.42 -13.91 -1.38
N ASP A 329 17.17 -12.90 -0.94
CA ASP A 329 18.57 -13.07 -0.46
C ASP A 329 18.68 -12.82 1.06
N PRO A 330 18.45 -13.83 1.93
CA PRO A 330 18.54 -13.69 3.38
C PRO A 330 19.97 -13.47 3.87
N LEU A 331 20.99 -14.00 3.17
CA LEU A 331 22.40 -13.82 3.53
C LEU A 331 22.84 -12.37 3.34
N LYS A 332 22.44 -11.75 2.22
CA LYS A 332 22.71 -10.34 1.98
C LYS A 332 21.93 -9.45 2.95
N LEU A 333 20.69 -9.81 3.27
CA LEU A 333 19.90 -9.12 4.30
C LEU A 333 20.62 -9.17 5.65
N ALA A 334 21.08 -10.34 6.08
CA ALA A 334 21.87 -10.50 7.30
C ALA A 334 23.14 -9.65 7.30
N THR A 335 23.86 -9.60 6.16
CA THR A 335 25.05 -8.76 6.00
C THR A 335 24.75 -7.28 6.22
N ILE A 336 23.60 -6.78 5.71
CA ILE A 336 23.20 -5.39 5.89
C ILE A 336 22.75 -5.14 7.33
N ILE A 337 21.99 -6.04 7.94
CA ILE A 337 21.61 -5.95 9.37
C ILE A 337 22.88 -5.88 10.24
N GLN A 338 23.86 -6.74 10.00
CA GLN A 338 25.16 -6.72 10.70
C GLN A 338 25.89 -5.38 10.49
N HIS A 339 25.90 -4.86 9.26
CA HIS A 339 26.52 -3.57 8.95
C HIS A 339 25.86 -2.42 9.74
N CYS A 340 24.53 -2.41 9.84
CA CYS A 340 23.80 -1.41 10.63
C CYS A 340 24.09 -1.55 12.13
N TYR A 341 24.16 -2.79 12.62
CA TYR A 341 24.50 -3.10 14.01
C TYR A 341 25.91 -2.63 14.40
N ASP A 342 26.90 -2.88 13.55
CA ASP A 342 28.31 -2.56 13.81
C ASP A 342 28.63 -1.07 13.62
N ARG A 343 27.79 -0.31 12.87
CA ARG A 343 28.03 1.08 12.50
C ARG A 343 26.86 2.00 12.86
N PRO A 344 26.49 2.10 14.15
CA PRO A 344 25.28 2.82 14.57
C PRO A 344 25.30 4.30 14.17
N ASN A 345 26.44 4.99 14.23
CA ASN A 345 26.55 6.40 13.86
C ASN A 345 26.27 6.65 12.38
N LEU A 346 26.81 5.81 11.49
CA LEU A 346 26.54 5.88 10.05
C LEU A 346 25.06 5.56 9.76
N THR A 347 24.52 4.55 10.43
CA THR A 347 23.13 4.12 10.29
C THR A 347 22.17 5.24 10.69
N ILE A 348 22.45 5.96 11.78
CA ILE A 348 21.66 7.12 12.22
C ILE A 348 21.77 8.27 11.21
N GLU A 349 22.95 8.53 10.64
CA GLU A 349 23.12 9.60 9.65
C GLU A 349 22.31 9.31 8.37
N ILE A 350 22.35 8.07 7.87
CA ILE A 350 21.53 7.64 6.72
C ILE A 350 20.03 7.77 7.05
N ALA A 351 19.60 7.40 8.26
CA ALA A 351 18.21 7.56 8.68
C ALA A 351 17.75 9.04 8.70
N LYS A 352 18.62 9.96 9.12
CA LYS A 352 18.32 11.41 9.05
C LYS A 352 18.17 11.89 7.61
N GLN A 353 19.05 11.48 6.71
CA GLN A 353 18.93 11.81 5.29
C GLN A 353 17.63 11.23 4.70
N ALA A 354 17.30 9.99 5.05
CA ALA A 354 16.05 9.35 4.66
C ALA A 354 14.82 10.12 5.15
N GLN A 355 14.82 10.58 6.41
CA GLN A 355 13.72 11.34 6.99
C GLN A 355 13.52 12.68 6.27
N ILE A 356 14.60 13.41 5.98
CA ILE A 356 14.55 14.67 5.22
C ILE A 356 14.00 14.41 3.82
N HIS A 357 14.55 13.42 3.12
CA HIS A 357 14.09 13.02 1.78
C HIS A 357 12.60 12.66 1.77
N ALA A 358 12.16 11.78 2.68
CA ALA A 358 10.76 11.36 2.76
C ALA A 358 9.82 12.53 3.06
N SER A 359 10.20 13.43 3.97
CA SER A 359 9.40 14.60 4.35
C SER A 359 9.23 15.61 3.20
N GLN A 360 10.22 15.72 2.31
CA GLN A 360 10.18 16.64 1.17
C GLN A 360 9.51 16.04 -0.05
N SER A 361 9.83 14.76 -0.38
CA SER A 361 9.41 14.15 -1.64
C SER A 361 8.00 13.54 -1.56
N PHE A 362 7.52 13.21 -0.36
CA PHE A 362 6.23 12.53 -0.15
C PHE A 362 5.29 13.31 0.78
N ASP A 363 5.45 14.64 0.86
CA ASP A 363 4.55 15.51 1.63
C ASP A 363 3.11 15.41 1.12
N LEU A 364 2.17 15.11 2.02
CA LEU A 364 0.76 14.93 1.67
C LEU A 364 0.16 16.17 1.02
N GLY A 365 0.54 17.37 1.46
CA GLY A 365 0.02 18.62 0.90
C GLY A 365 0.45 18.85 -0.55
N GLU A 366 1.70 18.47 -0.89
CA GLU A 366 2.21 18.56 -2.27
C GLU A 366 1.55 17.51 -3.18
N ILE A 367 1.52 16.26 -2.73
CA ILE A 367 0.85 15.16 -3.46
C ILE A 367 -0.63 15.46 -3.69
N ASP A 368 -1.30 16.00 -2.69
CA ASP A 368 -2.70 16.43 -2.79
C ASP A 368 -2.91 17.57 -3.79
N ARG A 369 -1.95 18.50 -3.91
CA ARG A 369 -2.02 19.57 -4.93
C ARG A 369 -1.88 19.01 -6.33
N GLN A 370 -0.91 18.12 -6.54
CA GLN A 370 -0.71 17.41 -7.81
C GLN A 370 -1.96 16.62 -8.21
N LEU A 371 -2.49 15.81 -7.29
CA LEU A 371 -3.73 15.04 -7.53
C LEU A 371 -4.90 15.95 -7.86
N ALA A 372 -5.09 17.04 -7.10
CA ALA A 372 -6.20 17.98 -7.33
C ALA A 372 -6.15 18.63 -8.72
N GLN A 373 -4.96 18.96 -9.24
CA GLN A 373 -4.80 19.49 -10.60
C GLN A 373 -5.25 18.48 -11.64
N ILE A 374 -4.83 17.21 -11.51
CA ILE A 374 -5.26 16.14 -12.42
C ILE A 374 -6.79 15.97 -12.38
N LEU A 375 -7.38 15.93 -11.20
CA LEU A 375 -8.83 15.76 -11.05
C LEU A 375 -9.62 16.95 -11.60
N LEU A 376 -9.08 18.17 -11.52
CA LEU A 376 -9.69 19.36 -12.14
C LEU A 376 -9.66 19.26 -13.66
N GLN A 377 -8.54 18.86 -14.25
CA GLN A 377 -8.43 18.63 -15.70
C GLN A 377 -9.43 17.57 -16.19
N VAL A 378 -9.58 16.47 -15.46
CA VAL A 378 -10.56 15.41 -15.78
C VAL A 378 -12.00 15.95 -15.72
N ARG A 379 -12.33 16.81 -14.77
CA ARG A 379 -13.66 17.43 -14.68
C ARG A 379 -13.93 18.36 -15.85
N GLU A 380 -12.95 19.14 -16.29
CA GLU A 380 -13.06 20.13 -17.38
C GLU A 380 -13.03 19.46 -18.76
N HIS A 381 -12.26 18.37 -18.90
CA HIS A 381 -12.10 17.63 -20.14
C HIS A 381 -12.41 16.13 -19.95
N PRO A 382 -13.68 15.74 -19.75
CA PRO A 382 -14.07 14.37 -19.38
C PRO A 382 -13.73 13.30 -20.43
N ASN A 383 -13.40 13.68 -21.66
CA ASN A 383 -13.09 12.77 -22.79
C ASN A 383 -11.59 12.55 -23.01
N GLY A 384 -10.74 12.95 -22.06
CA GLY A 384 -9.29 12.81 -22.12
C GLY A 384 -8.56 14.14 -22.20
N ALA A 385 -7.56 14.34 -21.37
CA ALA A 385 -6.76 15.56 -21.23
C ALA A 385 -5.78 15.82 -22.40
N ASN A 386 -6.04 15.31 -23.62
CA ASN A 386 -5.12 15.38 -24.76
C ASN A 386 -5.73 16.01 -26.02
N SER A 387 -6.39 17.18 -25.86
CA SER A 387 -6.72 18.03 -27.03
C SER A 387 -5.95 19.35 -27.05
N THR A 388 -4.79 19.43 -26.41
CA THR A 388 -3.89 20.58 -26.57
C THR A 388 -2.49 20.06 -26.87
N ASN A 389 -2.20 19.94 -28.15
CA ASN A 389 -1.05 20.33 -28.93
C ASN A 389 -0.97 19.45 -30.19
N ASP A 390 -1.61 19.93 -31.26
CA ASP A 390 -1.08 19.79 -32.62
C ASP A 390 -0.12 20.94 -32.87
#